data_663c9f3f3e58082b48c319dd1ea4e0d9
#
_entry.id   663c9f3f3e58082b48c319dd1ea4e0d9
#
_cell.length_a   1.000
_cell.length_b   1.000
_cell.length_c   1.000
_cell.angle_alpha   90.00
_cell.angle_beta   90.00
_cell.angle_gamma   90.00
#
_symmetry.space_group_name_H-M   'P 1'
#
loop_
_entity.id
_entity.type
_entity.pdbx_description
1 polymer ?
#
loop_
_entity_poly.entity_id
_entity_poly.type
_entity_poly.pdbx_seq_one_letter_code
_entity_poly.pdbx_strand_id
1 'polypeptide(L)'
;FEPLNEVVLEEVADAWNAVIAKYVTLMRSIVPEAYLVIGGVCYNNVLSVPLIKVPDTYKIVFNFHCYEPMVFTHQGAYWVEDMPLDFRIGYPRTLAEYRRTSTELSKALAGAVFKEGISEIGPAFFADIFAPAVEAAKKAGVPLYCGEYGVIELASPEDKDRWLADISKAFDTFGVGRALWNYKEKDFGIVTKDFPNT
;
A
#
# COMPACT_ATOMS: atom_id res chain seq x y z
N PHE A 1 -11.43 -9.02 -11.04
CA PHE A 1 -11.32 -7.80 -11.86
C PHE A 1 -11.22 -6.58 -10.97
N GLU A 2 -10.37 -5.64 -11.34
CA GLU A 2 -10.18 -4.34 -10.69
C GLU A 2 -10.48 -3.23 -11.70
N PRO A 3 -11.24 -2.17 -11.34
CA PRO A 3 -11.66 -1.16 -12.29
C PRO A 3 -10.54 -0.22 -12.71
N LEU A 4 -9.64 0.12 -11.79
CA LEU A 4 -8.52 1.04 -12.00
C LEU A 4 -7.47 0.83 -10.91
N ASN A 5 -6.20 0.89 -11.28
CA ASN A 5 -5.09 0.97 -10.34
C ASN A 5 -4.95 2.41 -9.82
N GLU A 6 -4.76 2.57 -8.51
CA GLU A 6 -4.28 3.79 -7.83
C GLU A 6 -4.94 5.12 -8.25
N VAL A 7 -6.16 5.35 -7.82
CA VAL A 7 -6.79 6.68 -7.91
C VAL A 7 -6.03 7.65 -7.01
N VAL A 8 -5.52 8.75 -7.60
CA VAL A 8 -4.49 9.58 -6.98
C VAL A 8 -5.02 10.51 -5.89
N LEU A 9 -6.10 11.26 -6.16
CA LEU A 9 -6.53 12.39 -5.34
C LEU A 9 -7.59 11.98 -4.32
N GLU A 10 -7.45 12.44 -3.06
CA GLU A 10 -8.42 12.18 -1.99
C GLU A 10 -9.76 12.88 -2.25
N GLU A 11 -9.73 14.10 -2.75
CA GLU A 11 -10.94 14.92 -3.01
C GLU A 11 -11.88 14.32 -4.05
N VAL A 12 -11.44 13.33 -4.83
CA VAL A 12 -12.30 12.62 -5.78
C VAL A 12 -13.01 11.40 -5.18
N ALA A 13 -12.90 11.14 -3.88
CA ALA A 13 -13.43 9.94 -3.23
C ALA A 13 -14.93 9.70 -3.51
N ASP A 14 -15.76 10.74 -3.46
CA ASP A 14 -17.20 10.60 -3.76
C ASP A 14 -17.45 10.34 -5.26
N ALA A 15 -16.72 10.98 -6.15
CA ALA A 15 -16.80 10.71 -7.59
C ALA A 15 -16.32 9.28 -7.91
N TRP A 16 -15.24 8.83 -7.26
CA TRP A 16 -14.74 7.48 -7.39
C TRP A 16 -15.76 6.44 -6.89
N ASN A 17 -16.39 6.66 -5.76
CA ASN A 17 -17.47 5.81 -5.26
C ASN A 17 -18.67 5.73 -6.23
N ALA A 18 -19.00 6.82 -6.92
CA ALA A 18 -20.02 6.79 -7.97
C ALA A 18 -19.60 5.93 -9.19
N VAL A 19 -18.31 5.94 -9.54
CA VAL A 19 -17.75 5.06 -10.58
C VAL A 19 -17.79 3.60 -10.11
N ILE A 20 -17.38 3.31 -8.88
CA ILE A 20 -17.44 1.96 -8.27
C ILE A 20 -18.87 1.40 -8.35
N ALA A 21 -19.87 2.20 -7.98
CA ALA A 21 -21.27 1.75 -8.02
C ALA A 21 -21.71 1.34 -9.43
N LYS A 22 -21.37 2.14 -10.44
CA LYS A 22 -21.65 1.82 -11.85
C LYS A 22 -20.86 0.59 -12.33
N TYR A 23 -19.59 0.51 -11.96
CA TYR A 23 -18.74 -0.62 -12.30
C TYR A 23 -19.27 -1.94 -11.73
N VAL A 24 -19.58 -1.98 -10.43
CA VAL A 24 -20.12 -3.18 -9.78
C VAL A 24 -21.43 -3.60 -10.45
N THR A 25 -22.36 -2.67 -10.68
CA THR A 25 -23.63 -2.96 -11.35
C THR A 25 -23.41 -3.55 -12.75
N LEU A 26 -22.52 -2.96 -13.54
CA LEU A 26 -22.20 -3.44 -14.89
C LEU A 26 -21.56 -4.84 -14.85
N MET A 27 -20.55 -5.03 -13.99
CA MET A 27 -19.85 -6.31 -13.89
C MET A 27 -20.78 -7.43 -13.45
N ARG A 28 -21.73 -7.16 -12.54
CA ARG A 28 -22.74 -8.16 -12.13
C ARG A 28 -23.66 -8.57 -13.27
N SER A 29 -23.92 -7.68 -14.22
CA SER A 29 -24.75 -8.02 -15.40
C SER A 29 -24.00 -8.87 -16.44
N ILE A 30 -22.65 -8.80 -16.46
CA ILE A 30 -21.82 -9.49 -17.47
C ILE A 30 -21.18 -10.76 -16.90
N VAL A 31 -20.60 -10.67 -15.69
CA VAL A 31 -19.88 -11.76 -15.02
C VAL A 31 -20.30 -11.85 -13.54
N PRO A 32 -21.53 -12.30 -13.26
CA PRO A 32 -22.12 -12.22 -11.92
C PRO A 32 -21.30 -12.93 -10.84
N GLU A 33 -20.57 -13.99 -11.21
CA GLU A 33 -19.81 -14.81 -10.28
C GLU A 33 -18.33 -14.35 -10.07
N ALA A 34 -17.91 -13.28 -10.74
CA ALA A 34 -16.54 -12.80 -10.62
C ALA A 34 -16.30 -12.09 -9.28
N TYR A 35 -15.10 -12.27 -8.72
CA TYR A 35 -14.60 -11.40 -7.66
C TYR A 35 -14.23 -10.04 -8.24
N LEU A 36 -14.67 -8.98 -7.55
CA LEU A 36 -14.33 -7.59 -7.88
C LEU A 36 -13.45 -7.02 -6.78
N VAL A 37 -12.28 -6.56 -7.17
CA VAL A 37 -11.28 -5.95 -6.29
C VAL A 37 -11.47 -4.45 -6.35
N ILE A 38 -11.71 -3.81 -5.21
CA ILE A 38 -12.05 -2.40 -5.12
C ILE A 38 -11.04 -1.69 -4.26
N GLY A 39 -10.26 -0.83 -4.88
CA GLY A 39 -9.32 0.07 -4.22
C GLY A 39 -9.93 1.42 -3.86
N GLY A 40 -9.31 2.11 -2.91
CA GLY A 40 -9.70 3.46 -2.49
C GLY A 40 -9.06 4.55 -3.36
N VAL A 41 -8.78 5.68 -2.73
CA VAL A 41 -8.08 6.84 -3.30
C VAL A 41 -6.66 6.97 -2.72
N CYS A 42 -5.96 8.07 -2.99
CA CYS A 42 -4.60 8.32 -2.49
C CYS A 42 -3.63 7.16 -2.84
N TYR A 43 -3.58 6.77 -4.11
CA TYR A 43 -2.77 5.63 -4.57
C TYR A 43 -3.13 4.31 -3.86
N ASN A 44 -4.41 4.04 -3.64
CA ASN A 44 -4.90 2.91 -2.84
C ASN A 44 -4.32 2.86 -1.42
N ASN A 45 -3.96 4.00 -0.83
CA ASN A 45 -3.41 4.05 0.52
C ASN A 45 -4.33 3.35 1.53
N VAL A 46 -3.76 2.61 2.47
CA VAL A 46 -4.51 1.83 3.47
C VAL A 46 -5.51 2.67 4.26
N LEU A 47 -5.23 3.95 4.52
CA LEU A 47 -6.15 4.85 5.23
C LEU A 47 -7.34 5.31 4.39
N SER A 48 -7.33 5.07 3.07
CA SER A 48 -8.46 5.39 2.21
C SER A 48 -9.52 4.27 2.15
N VAL A 49 -9.20 3.07 2.62
CA VAL A 49 -10.15 1.94 2.66
C VAL A 49 -11.47 2.28 3.38
N PRO A 50 -11.49 3.00 4.52
CA PRO A 50 -12.73 3.42 5.16
C PRO A 50 -13.64 4.34 4.31
N LEU A 51 -13.10 4.94 3.26
CA LEU A 51 -13.85 5.82 2.35
C LEU A 51 -14.56 5.04 1.23
N ILE A 52 -14.25 3.76 1.05
CA ILE A 52 -14.84 2.93 0.00
C ILE A 52 -16.33 2.69 0.30
N LYS A 53 -17.18 2.93 -0.71
CA LYS A 53 -18.62 2.65 -0.69
C LYS A 53 -18.97 1.75 -1.87
N VAL A 54 -19.57 0.61 -1.60
CA VAL A 54 -20.01 -0.35 -2.63
C VAL A 54 -21.54 -0.54 -2.57
N PRO A 55 -22.23 -0.76 -3.70
CA PRO A 55 -23.69 -0.94 -3.72
C PRO A 55 -24.13 -2.30 -3.15
N ASP A 56 -23.27 -3.30 -3.24
CA ASP A 56 -23.43 -4.63 -2.64
C ASP A 56 -22.05 -5.20 -2.26
N THR A 57 -22.03 -6.26 -1.47
CA THR A 57 -20.78 -6.87 -0.97
C THR A 57 -20.54 -8.29 -1.52
N TYR A 58 -21.39 -8.76 -2.43
CA TYR A 58 -21.23 -10.09 -2.99
C TYR A 58 -19.93 -10.20 -3.81
N LYS A 59 -19.04 -11.09 -3.41
CA LYS A 59 -17.72 -11.29 -4.03
C LYS A 59 -16.94 -9.99 -4.26
N ILE A 60 -17.03 -9.04 -3.32
CA ILE A 60 -16.19 -7.85 -3.26
C ILE A 60 -14.99 -8.13 -2.37
N VAL A 61 -13.82 -7.60 -2.76
CA VAL A 61 -12.59 -7.59 -1.98
C VAL A 61 -12.11 -6.15 -1.91
N PHE A 62 -11.92 -5.61 -0.69
CA PHE A 62 -11.28 -4.30 -0.55
C PHE A 62 -9.79 -4.42 -0.74
N ASN A 63 -9.21 -3.51 -1.53
CA ASN A 63 -7.80 -3.47 -1.85
C ASN A 63 -7.12 -2.22 -1.28
N PHE A 64 -5.87 -2.38 -0.85
CA PHE A 64 -4.97 -1.27 -0.54
C PHE A 64 -3.55 -1.59 -0.98
N HIS A 65 -2.72 -0.56 -1.10
CA HIS A 65 -1.28 -0.64 -1.29
C HIS A 65 -0.56 -0.10 -0.05
N CYS A 66 0.60 -0.64 0.28
CA CYS A 66 1.35 -0.21 1.44
C CYS A 66 2.85 -0.14 1.16
N TYR A 67 3.37 1.08 1.12
CA TYR A 67 4.79 1.36 0.92
C TYR A 67 5.38 2.20 2.06
N GLU A 68 4.69 2.31 3.22
CA GLU A 68 5.13 3.14 4.34
C GLU A 68 6.39 2.59 5.04
N PRO A 69 7.37 3.42 5.38
CA PRO A 69 7.48 4.84 5.03
C PRO A 69 8.06 5.03 3.63
N MET A 70 7.40 5.78 2.77
CA MET A 70 7.78 5.95 1.35
C MET A 70 9.20 6.48 1.16
N VAL A 71 9.69 7.30 2.09
CA VAL A 71 11.08 7.79 2.06
C VAL A 71 12.13 6.66 2.12
N PHE A 72 11.78 5.52 2.71
CA PHE A 72 12.61 4.32 2.71
C PHE A 72 12.32 3.43 1.49
N THR A 73 11.06 3.10 1.25
CA THR A 73 10.69 2.14 0.21
C THR A 73 10.89 2.67 -1.21
N HIS A 74 10.95 4.00 -1.38
CA HIS A 74 11.18 4.69 -2.66
C HIS A 74 12.46 5.53 -2.69
N GLN A 75 13.43 5.22 -1.82
CA GLN A 75 14.71 5.94 -1.77
C GLN A 75 15.44 5.91 -3.12
N GLY A 76 15.84 7.10 -3.63
CA GLY A 76 16.52 7.22 -4.91
C GLY A 76 15.65 6.93 -6.14
N ALA A 77 14.32 6.82 -5.98
CA ALA A 77 13.41 6.55 -7.08
C ALA A 77 13.33 7.74 -8.05
N TYR A 78 13.64 7.51 -9.32
CA TYR A 78 13.73 8.56 -10.36
C TYR A 78 12.38 9.17 -10.73
N TRP A 79 11.27 8.52 -10.37
CA TRP A 79 9.90 9.01 -10.63
C TRP A 79 9.29 9.79 -9.45
N VAL A 80 9.96 9.84 -8.30
CA VAL A 80 9.54 10.66 -7.16
C VAL A 80 10.11 12.06 -7.31
N GLU A 81 9.22 13.05 -7.39
CA GLU A 81 9.61 14.45 -7.53
C GLU A 81 10.57 14.88 -6.42
N ASP A 82 11.63 15.60 -6.77
CA ASP A 82 12.69 16.11 -5.90
C ASP A 82 13.52 15.03 -5.17
N MET A 83 13.36 13.74 -5.47
CA MET A 83 14.16 12.67 -4.87
C MET A 83 15.58 12.63 -5.48
N PRO A 84 16.65 12.83 -4.67
CA PRO A 84 18.01 12.64 -5.18
C PRO A 84 18.25 11.17 -5.52
N LEU A 85 18.82 10.88 -6.70
CA LEU A 85 19.04 9.51 -7.16
C LEU A 85 20.02 8.72 -6.28
N ASP A 86 20.91 9.41 -5.59
CA ASP A 86 21.89 8.85 -4.64
C ASP A 86 21.41 8.86 -3.19
N PHE A 87 20.19 9.34 -2.93
CA PHE A 87 19.62 9.32 -1.56
C PHE A 87 19.44 7.90 -1.05
N ARG A 88 19.95 7.63 0.16
CA ARG A 88 19.80 6.35 0.87
C ARG A 88 19.47 6.58 2.34
N ILE A 89 18.57 5.76 2.86
CA ILE A 89 18.18 5.76 4.28
C ILE A 89 17.98 4.32 4.75
N GLY A 90 18.43 4.02 5.98
CA GLY A 90 18.32 2.68 6.56
C GLY A 90 16.96 2.41 7.22
N TYR A 91 16.72 1.14 7.55
CA TYR A 91 15.54 0.65 8.28
C TYR A 91 15.94 -0.35 9.38
N PRO A 92 15.31 -0.32 10.58
CA PRO A 92 14.31 0.64 11.04
C PRO A 92 14.93 1.97 11.51
N ARG A 93 14.12 3.01 11.58
CA ARG A 93 14.43 4.29 12.22
C ARG A 93 13.22 4.80 12.99
N THR A 94 13.43 5.86 13.78
CA THR A 94 12.33 6.52 14.49
C THR A 94 11.36 7.17 13.50
N LEU A 95 10.10 7.22 13.86
CA LEU A 95 9.07 7.88 13.08
C LEU A 95 9.38 9.37 12.86
N ALA A 96 10.00 10.02 13.88
CA ALA A 96 10.41 11.42 13.79
C ALA A 96 11.49 11.64 12.72
N GLU A 97 12.46 10.72 12.60
CA GLU A 97 13.50 10.78 11.56
C GLU A 97 12.91 10.66 10.17
N TYR A 98 12.05 9.65 9.93
CA TYR A 98 11.40 9.48 8.63
C TYR A 98 10.53 10.68 8.25
N ARG A 99 9.74 11.22 9.20
CA ARG A 99 8.90 12.40 8.99
C ARG A 99 9.72 13.62 8.58
N ARG A 100 10.78 13.91 9.34
CA ARG A 100 11.68 15.02 9.04
C ARG A 100 12.31 14.85 7.67
N THR A 101 12.88 13.70 7.39
CA THR A 101 13.54 13.41 6.11
C THR A 101 12.56 13.50 4.94
N SER A 102 11.34 12.97 5.07
CA SER A 102 10.29 13.10 4.04
C SER A 102 9.98 14.57 3.74
N THR A 103 9.79 15.39 4.78
CA THR A 103 9.46 16.81 4.64
C THR A 103 10.61 17.61 4.01
N GLU A 104 11.85 17.25 4.32
CA GLU A 104 13.04 17.94 3.79
C GLU A 104 13.36 17.57 2.34
N LEU A 105 13.05 16.32 1.93
CA LEU A 105 13.40 15.81 0.61
C LEU A 105 12.38 16.14 -0.46
N SER A 106 11.11 15.82 -0.22
CA SER A 106 10.09 15.91 -1.26
C SER A 106 8.71 16.13 -0.68
N LYS A 107 7.97 17.09 -1.28
CA LYS A 107 6.57 17.32 -0.94
C LYS A 107 5.68 16.09 -1.21
N ALA A 108 6.02 15.30 -2.23
CA ALA A 108 5.33 14.07 -2.56
C ALA A 108 5.39 13.03 -1.43
N LEU A 109 6.46 13.05 -0.63
CA LEU A 109 6.67 12.16 0.51
C LEU A 109 6.13 12.72 1.83
N ALA A 110 5.88 14.03 1.90
CA ALA A 110 5.45 14.69 3.14
C ALA A 110 4.04 14.27 3.61
N GLY A 111 3.21 13.77 2.70
CA GLY A 111 1.90 13.19 2.99
C GLY A 111 1.91 11.75 3.50
N ALA A 112 3.08 11.14 3.64
CA ALA A 112 3.21 9.78 4.17
C ALA A 112 2.56 9.68 5.55
N VAL A 113 1.83 8.58 5.77
CA VAL A 113 1.01 8.37 6.96
C VAL A 113 1.87 8.17 8.18
N PHE A 114 1.88 9.16 9.06
CA PHE A 114 2.54 9.07 10.34
C PHE A 114 1.54 9.36 11.45
N LYS A 115 1.12 8.31 12.15
CA LYS A 115 0.20 8.44 13.28
C LYS A 115 0.96 8.90 14.54
N GLU A 116 0.34 9.79 15.31
CA GLU A 116 0.90 10.20 16.61
C GLU A 116 0.90 9.04 17.61
N GLY A 117 1.92 8.95 18.45
CA GLY A 117 2.02 7.98 19.53
C GLY A 117 2.87 6.74 19.24
N ILE A 118 3.32 6.53 18.01
CA ILE A 118 4.28 5.48 17.66
C ILE A 118 5.66 6.12 17.50
N SER A 119 6.67 5.60 18.21
CA SER A 119 8.03 6.14 18.20
C SER A 119 8.90 5.56 17.09
N GLU A 120 8.64 4.32 16.67
CA GLU A 120 9.46 3.58 15.70
C GLU A 120 8.59 2.88 14.66
N ILE A 121 9.14 2.70 13.47
CA ILE A 121 8.54 1.85 12.44
C ILE A 121 8.90 0.39 12.76
N GLY A 122 7.89 -0.46 12.75
CA GLY A 122 8.00 -1.88 13.01
C GLY A 122 6.63 -2.55 12.97
N PRO A 123 6.47 -3.80 13.45
CA PRO A 123 5.21 -4.53 13.37
C PRO A 123 4.03 -3.79 13.98
N ALA A 124 4.23 -3.08 15.10
CA ALA A 124 3.20 -2.30 15.78
C ALA A 124 2.72 -1.11 14.92
N PHE A 125 3.62 -0.45 14.21
CA PHE A 125 3.28 0.62 13.26
C PHE A 125 2.37 0.09 12.15
N PHE A 126 2.75 -1.03 11.50
CA PHE A 126 1.94 -1.61 10.43
C PHE A 126 0.58 -2.08 10.95
N ALA A 127 0.54 -2.71 12.13
CA ALA A 127 -0.72 -3.12 12.74
C ALA A 127 -1.64 -1.91 13.00
N ASP A 128 -1.09 -0.80 13.42
CA ASP A 128 -1.85 0.40 13.73
C ASP A 128 -2.40 1.09 12.47
N ILE A 129 -1.60 1.23 11.41
CA ILE A 129 -2.10 1.81 10.15
C ILE A 129 -3.08 0.89 9.42
N PHE A 130 -3.03 -0.43 9.64
CA PHE A 130 -3.98 -1.37 9.04
C PHE A 130 -5.32 -1.43 9.79
N ALA A 131 -5.33 -1.13 11.09
CA ALA A 131 -6.52 -1.31 11.94
C ALA A 131 -7.78 -0.61 11.37
N PRO A 132 -7.76 0.65 10.89
CA PRO A 132 -8.93 1.28 10.30
C PRO A 132 -9.46 0.57 9.05
N ALA A 133 -8.55 0.08 8.19
CA ALA A 133 -8.93 -0.67 6.99
C ALA A 133 -9.54 -2.03 7.32
N VAL A 134 -8.94 -2.74 8.28
CA VAL A 134 -9.45 -4.01 8.80
C VAL A 134 -10.86 -3.84 9.38
N GLU A 135 -11.08 -2.79 10.17
CA GLU A 135 -12.40 -2.49 10.74
C GLU A 135 -13.43 -2.17 9.66
N ALA A 136 -13.04 -1.38 8.66
CA ALA A 136 -13.92 -1.05 7.53
C ALA A 136 -14.32 -2.30 6.73
N ALA A 137 -13.38 -3.17 6.42
CA ALA A 137 -13.63 -4.42 5.71
C ALA A 137 -14.50 -5.38 6.52
N LYS A 138 -14.25 -5.53 7.83
CA LYS A 138 -15.11 -6.31 8.75
C LYS A 138 -16.53 -5.78 8.80
N LYS A 139 -16.68 -4.46 8.93
CA LYS A 139 -18.00 -3.80 8.94
C LYS A 139 -18.78 -4.02 7.64
N ALA A 140 -18.08 -4.00 6.50
CA ALA A 140 -18.66 -4.29 5.20
C ALA A 140 -18.90 -5.80 4.97
N GLY A 141 -18.31 -6.68 5.76
CA GLY A 141 -18.38 -8.14 5.60
C GLY A 141 -17.62 -8.64 4.36
N VAL A 142 -16.53 -7.97 3.98
CA VAL A 142 -15.71 -8.31 2.82
C VAL A 142 -14.27 -8.62 3.21
N PRO A 143 -13.53 -9.45 2.45
CA PRO A 143 -12.11 -9.65 2.63
C PRO A 143 -11.32 -8.36 2.38
N LEU A 144 -10.17 -8.23 3.07
CA LEU A 144 -9.18 -7.20 2.84
C LEU A 144 -7.94 -7.80 2.17
N TYR A 145 -7.40 -7.13 1.19
CA TYR A 145 -6.25 -7.54 0.39
C TYR A 145 -5.27 -6.40 0.21
N CYS A 146 -3.98 -6.66 0.35
CA CYS A 146 -2.93 -5.74 -0.02
C CYS A 146 -2.39 -6.12 -1.40
N GLY A 147 -2.81 -5.38 -2.42
CA GLY A 147 -2.47 -5.67 -3.82
C GLY A 147 -1.03 -5.39 -4.17
N GLU A 148 -0.41 -4.44 -3.44
CA GLU A 148 0.99 -4.08 -3.62
C GLU A 148 1.64 -3.70 -2.30
N TYR A 149 2.86 -4.21 -2.08
CA TYR A 149 3.79 -3.77 -1.05
C TYR A 149 5.21 -4.18 -1.45
N GLY A 150 6.20 -3.41 -1.07
CA GLY A 150 7.57 -3.72 -1.45
C GLY A 150 8.56 -2.63 -1.09
N VAL A 151 9.83 -2.88 -1.38
CA VAL A 151 10.95 -1.95 -1.17
C VAL A 151 11.81 -1.93 -2.42
N ILE A 152 12.15 -0.74 -2.90
CA ILE A 152 13.02 -0.53 -4.05
C ILE A 152 14.35 -1.29 -3.91
N GLU A 153 14.88 -1.81 -5.01
CA GLU A 153 16.15 -2.56 -5.06
C GLU A 153 17.37 -1.77 -4.56
N LEU A 154 17.25 -0.44 -4.50
CA LEU A 154 18.30 0.46 -4.01
C LEU A 154 18.48 0.46 -2.48
N ALA A 155 17.55 -0.10 -1.73
CA ALA A 155 17.70 -0.32 -0.29
C ALA A 155 18.66 -1.47 -0.01
N SER A 156 19.33 -1.44 1.18
CA SER A 156 20.18 -2.58 1.56
C SER A 156 19.35 -3.87 1.68
N PRO A 157 19.90 -5.03 1.30
CA PRO A 157 19.18 -6.31 1.43
C PRO A 157 18.69 -6.56 2.85
N GLU A 158 19.52 -6.27 3.85
CA GLU A 158 19.21 -6.50 5.26
C GLU A 158 18.04 -5.63 5.74
N ASP A 159 17.97 -4.38 5.30
CA ASP A 159 16.91 -3.46 5.66
C ASP A 159 15.60 -3.79 4.92
N LYS A 160 15.70 -4.23 3.65
CA LYS A 160 14.58 -4.77 2.89
C LYS A 160 13.97 -5.98 3.59
N ASP A 161 14.78 -6.94 4.01
CA ASP A 161 14.33 -8.16 4.69
C ASP A 161 13.64 -7.84 6.02
N ARG A 162 14.18 -6.88 6.80
CA ARG A 162 13.56 -6.43 8.05
C ARG A 162 12.19 -5.80 7.80
N TRP A 163 12.10 -4.90 6.83
CA TRP A 163 10.84 -4.25 6.48
C TRP A 163 9.77 -5.26 6.04
N LEU A 164 10.16 -6.21 5.16
CA LEU A 164 9.26 -7.29 4.71
C LEU A 164 8.82 -8.20 5.86
N ALA A 165 9.71 -8.50 6.80
CA ALA A 165 9.37 -9.28 7.99
C ALA A 165 8.39 -8.53 8.90
N ASP A 166 8.58 -7.24 9.10
CA ASP A 166 7.74 -6.43 10.00
C ASP A 166 6.33 -6.21 9.44
N ILE A 167 6.19 -5.87 8.16
CA ILE A 167 4.86 -5.73 7.54
C ILE A 167 4.14 -7.08 7.47
N SER A 168 4.88 -8.19 7.23
CA SER A 168 4.31 -9.53 7.18
C SER A 168 3.65 -9.94 8.48
N LYS A 169 4.21 -9.56 9.64
CA LYS A 169 3.59 -9.80 10.95
C LYS A 169 2.22 -9.14 11.08
N ALA A 170 2.06 -7.92 10.54
CA ALA A 170 0.77 -7.25 10.54
C ALA A 170 -0.25 -7.95 9.61
N PHE A 171 0.17 -8.35 8.41
CA PHE A 171 -0.69 -9.14 7.53
C PHE A 171 -1.16 -10.44 8.19
N ASP A 172 -0.25 -11.17 8.82
CA ASP A 172 -0.55 -12.44 9.49
C ASP A 172 -1.47 -12.22 10.71
N THR A 173 -1.26 -11.15 11.48
CA THR A 173 -2.09 -10.79 12.64
C THR A 173 -3.55 -10.56 12.25
N PHE A 174 -3.79 -9.91 11.11
CA PHE A 174 -5.14 -9.56 10.66
C PHE A 174 -5.72 -10.52 9.61
N GLY A 175 -4.95 -11.51 9.16
CA GLY A 175 -5.37 -12.43 8.10
C GLY A 175 -5.57 -11.74 6.75
N VAL A 176 -4.75 -10.73 6.43
CA VAL A 176 -4.81 -9.97 5.18
C VAL A 176 -4.09 -10.72 4.08
N GLY A 177 -4.78 -11.00 2.98
CA GLY A 177 -4.17 -11.51 1.74
C GLY A 177 -3.26 -10.46 1.11
N ARG A 178 -2.18 -10.89 0.43
CA ARG A 178 -1.19 -9.95 -0.09
C ARG A 178 -0.49 -10.40 -1.37
N ALA A 179 -0.03 -9.44 -2.17
CA ALA A 179 0.87 -9.66 -3.30
C ALA A 179 2.06 -8.69 -3.24
N LEU A 180 3.25 -9.24 -3.33
CA LEU A 180 4.49 -8.46 -3.32
C LEU A 180 4.68 -7.77 -4.67
N TRP A 181 5.00 -6.50 -4.65
CA TRP A 181 5.45 -5.74 -5.79
C TRP A 181 6.97 -5.56 -5.72
N ASN A 182 7.80 -6.29 -6.53
CA ASN A 182 7.36 -7.35 -7.44
C ASN A 182 8.33 -8.53 -7.41
N TYR A 183 8.06 -9.58 -8.17
CA TYR A 183 8.90 -10.76 -8.22
C TYR A 183 10.28 -10.47 -8.84
N LYS A 184 10.32 -9.83 -10.01
CA LYS A 184 11.55 -9.61 -10.77
C LYS A 184 11.49 -8.35 -11.62
N GLU A 185 12.60 -7.61 -11.66
CA GLU A 185 12.76 -6.37 -12.44
C GLU A 185 11.90 -5.20 -11.94
N LYS A 186 11.85 -4.08 -12.66
CA LYS A 186 11.04 -2.89 -12.36
C LYS A 186 11.20 -2.35 -10.94
N ASP A 187 12.44 -2.07 -10.58
CA ASP A 187 12.83 -1.29 -9.40
C ASP A 187 12.55 -1.93 -8.03
N PHE A 188 11.56 -2.81 -7.89
CA PHE A 188 11.17 -3.45 -6.63
C PHE A 188 11.41 -4.96 -6.61
N GLY A 189 12.07 -5.52 -7.62
CA GLY A 189 12.28 -6.96 -7.74
C GLY A 189 12.98 -7.58 -6.53
N ILE A 190 12.43 -8.70 -6.01
CA ILE A 190 13.08 -9.47 -4.95
C ILE A 190 14.10 -10.46 -5.50
N VAL A 191 14.00 -10.81 -6.79
CA VAL A 191 14.95 -11.67 -7.47
C VAL A 191 15.88 -10.79 -8.30
N THR A 192 17.15 -10.76 -7.94
CA THR A 192 18.18 -10.06 -8.70
C THR A 192 18.57 -10.90 -9.93
N LYS A 193 19.12 -10.25 -10.96
CA LYS A 193 19.59 -10.91 -12.21
C LYS A 193 20.64 -12.00 -11.98
N ASP A 194 21.26 -11.99 -10.79
CA ASP A 194 22.39 -12.85 -10.45
C ASP A 194 22.00 -14.19 -9.78
N PHE A 195 20.70 -14.43 -9.55
CA PHE A 195 20.25 -15.78 -9.16
C PHE A 195 20.08 -16.61 -10.44
N PRO A 196 21.01 -17.53 -10.74
CA PRO A 196 20.77 -18.49 -11.80
C PRO A 196 19.54 -19.34 -11.42
N ASN A 197 18.67 -19.56 -12.40
CA ASN A 197 17.57 -20.50 -12.25
C ASN A 197 18.13 -21.85 -11.76
N THR A 198 17.89 -22.17 -10.49
CA THR A 198 18.07 -23.53 -9.97
C THR A 198 16.82 -24.33 -10.19
#